data_067dc3429fb6a464cdc4e541398bbf89
#
_entry.id   067dc3429fb6a464cdc4e541398bbf89
#
_cell.length_a   1.000
_cell.length_b   1.000
_cell.length_c   1.000
_cell.angle_alpha   90.00
_cell.angle_beta   90.00
_cell.angle_gamma   90.00
#
_symmetry.space_group_name_H-M   'P 1'
#
loop_
_entity.id
_entity.type
_entity.pdbx_description
1 polymer ?
#
loop_
_entity_poly.entity_id
_entity_poly.type
_entity_poly.pdbx_seq_one_letter_code
_entity_poly.pdbx_strand_id
1 'polypeptide(L)'
;DICADLCGLFVPQITISTVFSKIAISCGEYQMVDKALTEDDRKQLAILGVKEEKVKQTPFTFSFKEQIHTYTREQLGLWQDKFILLLVGWRLDQEIDDSLLQMLEEVLEENTGIAVTFMGLFATYENRVNGYERLHQNSINLGKQMDALAVTECCDLYVNPKRSGGGSSVSEALYQGIPAVTLPVGDVSVAAGADFWVSDYSAMKQLILRYATEKEFYDRMAVLARKRAEELIDSKTLFGKSICEIEKELKKEKGHIIAAAKQKENE
;
A
#
# COMPACT_ATOMS: atom_id res chain seq x y z
N ASP A 1 3.93 13.97 -19.34
CA ASP A 1 3.76 15.45 -19.18
C ASP A 1 4.70 16.17 -20.13
N ILE A 2 4.14 16.90 -21.12
CA ILE A 2 4.91 17.59 -22.18
C ILE A 2 6.00 18.50 -21.59
N CYS A 3 5.73 19.21 -20.51
CA CYS A 3 6.72 20.07 -19.87
C CYS A 3 7.89 19.27 -19.30
N ALA A 4 7.60 18.16 -18.64
CA ALA A 4 8.63 17.26 -18.13
C ALA A 4 9.47 16.67 -19.27
N ASP A 5 8.83 16.21 -20.35
CA ASP A 5 9.51 15.63 -21.51
C ASP A 5 10.41 16.66 -22.21
N LEU A 6 9.98 17.92 -22.32
CA LEU A 6 10.82 19.02 -22.83
C LEU A 6 12.02 19.32 -21.92
N CYS A 7 11.85 19.28 -20.60
CA CYS A 7 12.98 19.44 -19.67
C CYS A 7 14.03 18.33 -19.84
N GLY A 8 13.60 17.11 -20.21
CA GLY A 8 14.50 15.98 -20.48
C GLY A 8 15.49 16.19 -21.61
N LEU A 9 15.24 17.16 -22.50
CA LEU A 9 16.20 17.56 -23.55
C LEU A 9 17.43 18.28 -22.98
N PHE A 10 17.36 18.82 -21.78
CA PHE A 10 18.38 19.66 -21.18
C PHE A 10 19.00 19.07 -19.92
N VAL A 11 18.23 18.28 -19.17
CA VAL A 11 18.65 17.68 -17.91
C VAL A 11 18.19 16.23 -17.81
N PRO A 12 18.99 15.32 -17.23
CA PRO A 12 18.56 13.95 -16.97
C PRO A 12 17.29 13.93 -16.10
N GLN A 13 16.34 13.09 -16.47
CA GLN A 13 15.07 12.96 -15.75
C GLN A 13 14.98 11.61 -15.07
N ILE A 14 14.48 11.63 -13.83
CA ILE A 14 14.10 10.44 -13.07
C ILE A 14 12.58 10.44 -12.96
N THR A 15 11.95 9.42 -13.49
CA THR A 15 10.51 9.22 -13.33
C THR A 15 10.26 8.22 -12.21
N ILE A 16 9.38 8.59 -11.28
CA ILE A 16 8.97 7.74 -10.17
C ILE A 16 7.50 7.36 -10.39
N SER A 17 7.22 6.07 -10.50
CA SER A 17 5.83 5.60 -10.50
C SER A 17 5.28 5.67 -9.09
N THR A 18 4.15 6.34 -8.91
CA THR A 18 3.43 6.39 -7.63
C THR A 18 2.39 5.27 -7.49
N VAL A 19 2.33 4.38 -8.47
CA VAL A 19 1.50 3.18 -8.48
C VAL A 19 2.42 1.98 -8.52
N PHE A 20 2.42 1.18 -7.47
CA PHE A 20 3.34 0.05 -7.28
C PHE A 20 3.28 -1.01 -8.38
N SER A 21 2.11 -1.24 -8.93
CA SER A 21 1.90 -2.31 -9.90
C SER A 21 2.22 -1.92 -11.35
N LYS A 22 2.59 -0.66 -11.64
CA LYS A 22 2.73 -0.15 -13.02
C LYS A 22 4.01 0.64 -13.22
N ILE A 23 4.56 0.53 -14.42
CA ILE A 23 5.60 1.44 -14.91
C ILE A 23 4.95 2.77 -15.30
N ALA A 24 5.63 3.87 -14.99
CA ALA A 24 5.17 5.19 -15.42
C ALA A 24 5.31 5.36 -16.94
N ILE A 25 4.29 5.93 -17.58
CA ILE A 25 4.35 6.31 -18.99
C ILE A 25 5.13 7.63 -19.09
N SER A 26 6.43 7.52 -19.31
CA SER A 26 7.34 8.67 -19.40
C SER A 26 8.55 8.30 -20.25
N CYS A 27 9.10 9.28 -20.94
CA CYS A 27 10.36 9.19 -21.69
C CYS A 27 11.56 9.58 -20.82
N GLY A 28 11.41 9.68 -19.52
CA GLY A 28 12.51 9.98 -18.60
C GLY A 28 13.64 8.97 -18.73
N GLU A 29 14.89 9.46 -18.68
CA GLU A 29 16.08 8.63 -18.87
C GLU A 29 16.18 7.50 -17.84
N TYR A 30 15.79 7.77 -16.60
CA TYR A 30 15.74 6.81 -15.50
C TYR A 30 14.32 6.61 -15.01
N GLN A 31 14.00 5.38 -14.61
CA GLN A 31 12.76 5.06 -13.91
C GLN A 31 13.05 4.40 -12.57
N MET A 32 12.34 4.81 -11.53
CA MET A 32 12.34 4.17 -10.22
C MET A 32 11.01 3.41 -10.05
N VAL A 33 11.11 2.13 -9.74
CA VAL A 33 9.96 1.21 -9.60
C VAL A 33 10.09 0.38 -8.33
N ASP A 34 8.97 0.03 -7.72
CA ASP A 34 8.93 -0.75 -6.47
C ASP A 34 8.66 -2.24 -6.69
N LYS A 35 8.91 -2.73 -7.86
CA LYS A 35 8.65 -4.15 -8.18
C LYS A 35 9.73 -4.74 -9.07
N ALA A 36 9.82 -6.05 -9.07
CA ALA A 36 10.54 -6.77 -10.11
C ALA A 36 9.84 -6.57 -11.46
N LEU A 37 10.63 -6.34 -12.52
CA LEU A 37 10.09 -6.15 -13.86
C LEU A 37 9.52 -7.46 -14.40
N THR A 38 8.28 -7.41 -14.85
CA THR A 38 7.64 -8.48 -15.60
C THR A 38 8.02 -8.40 -17.08
N GLU A 39 7.70 -9.43 -17.87
CA GLU A 39 7.90 -9.41 -19.32
C GLU A 39 7.10 -8.31 -20.01
N ASP A 40 5.89 -8.02 -19.53
CA ASP A 40 5.06 -6.94 -20.08
C ASP A 40 5.62 -5.56 -19.72
N ASP A 41 6.22 -5.41 -18.54
CA ASP A 41 6.94 -4.19 -18.16
C ASP A 41 8.12 -3.94 -19.10
N ARG A 42 8.90 -4.96 -19.44
CA ARG A 42 10.03 -4.85 -20.39
C ARG A 42 9.57 -4.45 -21.78
N LYS A 43 8.47 -5.00 -22.25
CA LYS A 43 7.85 -4.59 -23.53
C LYS A 43 7.43 -3.11 -23.48
N GLN A 44 6.79 -2.69 -22.40
CA GLN A 44 6.39 -1.30 -22.23
C GLN A 44 7.59 -0.35 -22.17
N LEU A 45 8.65 -0.69 -21.43
CA LEU A 45 9.91 0.08 -21.41
C LEU A 45 10.52 0.20 -22.79
N ALA A 46 10.55 -0.88 -23.57
CA ALA A 46 11.06 -0.88 -24.93
C ALA A 46 10.25 0.07 -25.85
N ILE A 47 8.94 0.11 -25.74
CA ILE A 47 8.07 1.06 -26.47
C ILE A 47 8.38 2.50 -26.06
N LEU A 48 8.65 2.77 -24.80
CA LEU A 48 9.00 4.08 -24.27
C LEU A 48 10.46 4.48 -24.57
N GLY A 49 11.27 3.58 -25.13
CA GLY A 49 12.69 3.81 -25.39
C GLY A 49 13.56 3.84 -24.12
N VAL A 50 13.05 3.35 -22.99
CA VAL A 50 13.79 3.29 -21.73
C VAL A 50 14.51 1.95 -21.65
N LYS A 51 15.83 1.98 -21.45
CA LYS A 51 16.64 0.78 -21.30
C LYS A 51 16.46 0.17 -19.89
N GLU A 52 16.42 -1.16 -19.81
CA GLU A 52 16.22 -1.87 -18.53
C GLU A 52 17.31 -1.51 -17.49
N GLU A 53 18.55 -1.29 -17.90
CA GLU A 53 19.66 -0.86 -17.04
C GLU A 53 19.43 0.51 -16.36
N LYS A 54 18.56 1.34 -16.94
CA LYS A 54 18.15 2.64 -16.41
C LYS A 54 16.94 2.54 -15.45
N VAL A 55 16.43 1.35 -15.22
CA VAL A 55 15.36 1.10 -14.25
C VAL A 55 15.97 0.71 -12.91
N LYS A 56 15.67 1.47 -11.87
CA LYS A 56 16.14 1.20 -10.51
C LYS A 56 14.99 0.67 -9.66
N GLN A 57 15.17 -0.49 -9.07
CA GLN A 57 14.24 -1.00 -8.07
C GLN A 57 14.45 -0.23 -6.77
N THR A 58 13.43 0.49 -6.37
CA THR A 58 13.44 1.31 -5.15
C THR A 58 12.18 1.02 -4.37
N PRO A 59 12.27 0.45 -3.17
CA PRO A 59 11.09 0.22 -2.34
C PRO A 59 10.32 1.51 -2.11
N PHE A 60 9.01 1.44 -2.21
CA PHE A 60 8.15 2.57 -1.87
C PHE A 60 8.21 2.84 -0.38
N THR A 61 8.11 4.12 -0.07
CA THR A 61 8.06 4.57 1.31
C THR A 61 6.88 5.51 1.50
N PHE A 62 6.44 5.61 2.74
CA PHE A 62 5.31 6.42 3.12
C PHE A 62 5.76 7.50 4.12
N SER A 63 5.12 8.66 4.02
CA SER A 63 5.20 9.71 5.02
C SER A 63 3.80 9.92 5.57
N PHE A 64 3.61 9.67 6.84
CA PHE A 64 2.33 9.84 7.50
C PHE A 64 2.16 11.27 8.00
N LYS A 65 0.89 11.70 8.07
CA LYS A 65 0.56 12.89 8.84
C LYS A 65 0.80 12.62 10.32
N GLU A 66 1.19 13.63 11.03
CA GLU A 66 1.28 13.54 12.49
C GLU A 66 -0.10 13.22 13.07
N GLN A 67 -0.15 12.26 13.97
CA GLN A 67 -1.37 11.97 14.72
C GLN A 67 -1.63 13.11 15.70
N ILE A 68 -2.80 13.72 15.59
CA ILE A 68 -3.17 14.92 16.38
C ILE A 68 -4.07 14.51 17.56
N HIS A 69 -4.86 13.46 17.39
CA HIS A 69 -5.85 13.01 18.37
C HIS A 69 -5.49 11.66 18.96
N THR A 70 -6.00 11.41 20.14
CA THR A 70 -6.09 10.07 20.74
C THR A 70 -7.56 9.82 21.02
N TYR A 71 -8.16 8.88 20.30
CA TYR A 71 -9.54 8.50 20.50
C TYR A 71 -9.66 7.28 21.40
N THR A 72 -10.79 7.19 22.09
CA THR A 72 -11.24 5.93 22.67
C THR A 72 -12.26 5.28 21.73
N ARG A 73 -12.43 3.96 21.84
CA ARG A 73 -13.48 3.23 21.11
C ARG A 73 -14.87 3.82 21.34
N GLU A 74 -15.15 4.24 22.57
CA GLU A 74 -16.43 4.88 22.95
C GLU A 74 -16.67 6.19 22.17
N GLN A 75 -15.64 7.05 22.04
CA GLN A 75 -15.76 8.30 21.30
C GLN A 75 -16.04 8.10 19.81
N LEU A 76 -15.59 6.96 19.26
CA LEU A 76 -15.83 6.55 17.88
C LEU A 76 -17.10 5.73 17.69
N GLY A 77 -17.81 5.40 18.77
CA GLY A 77 -18.97 4.50 18.74
C GLY A 77 -18.59 3.03 18.48
N LEU A 78 -17.33 2.66 18.71
CA LEU A 78 -16.84 1.30 18.53
C LEU A 78 -17.11 0.44 19.76
N TRP A 79 -17.20 -0.87 19.57
CA TRP A 79 -17.39 -1.85 20.64
C TRP A 79 -16.15 -1.94 21.53
N GLN A 80 -16.36 -1.94 22.85
CA GLN A 80 -15.26 -1.93 23.82
C GLN A 80 -14.59 -3.31 23.94
N ASP A 81 -15.37 -4.36 23.79
CA ASP A 81 -15.03 -5.76 24.09
C ASP A 81 -14.90 -6.64 22.84
N LYS A 82 -15.04 -6.07 21.65
CA LYS A 82 -14.89 -6.81 20.40
C LYS A 82 -13.54 -6.63 19.74
N PHE A 83 -13.16 -7.64 18.96
CA PHE A 83 -12.05 -7.57 18.03
C PHE A 83 -12.50 -6.83 16.77
N ILE A 84 -11.87 -5.69 16.46
CA ILE A 84 -12.35 -4.76 15.44
C ILE A 84 -11.57 -4.89 14.15
N LEU A 85 -12.25 -5.29 13.08
CA LEU A 85 -11.75 -5.28 11.72
C LEU A 85 -11.88 -3.87 11.13
N LEU A 86 -10.82 -3.37 10.48
CA LEU A 86 -10.81 -2.06 9.83
C LEU A 86 -10.64 -2.20 8.31
N LEU A 87 -11.59 -1.66 7.56
CA LEU A 87 -11.53 -1.50 6.11
C LEU A 87 -11.50 -0.01 5.76
N VAL A 88 -10.46 0.43 5.03
CA VAL A 88 -10.25 1.85 4.72
C VAL A 88 -10.26 2.07 3.21
N GLY A 89 -10.97 3.07 2.71
CA GLY A 89 -10.93 3.42 1.30
C GLY A 89 -11.74 4.65 0.90
N TRP A 90 -11.32 5.28 -0.21
CA TRP A 90 -12.05 6.41 -0.81
C TRP A 90 -13.08 5.98 -1.85
N ARG A 91 -13.15 4.70 -2.19
CA ARG A 91 -14.03 4.15 -3.23
C ARG A 91 -14.66 2.85 -2.76
N LEU A 92 -15.04 2.76 -1.49
CA LEU A 92 -15.59 1.55 -0.89
C LEU A 92 -16.84 1.06 -1.61
N ASP A 93 -17.67 1.98 -2.16
CA ASP A 93 -18.81 1.62 -2.99
C ASP A 93 -18.45 0.77 -4.22
N GLN A 94 -17.23 0.91 -4.74
CA GLN A 94 -16.73 0.19 -5.93
C GLN A 94 -15.81 -0.96 -5.56
N GLU A 95 -15.14 -0.88 -4.40
CA GLU A 95 -14.09 -1.79 -3.98
C GLU A 95 -14.59 -2.92 -3.06
N ILE A 96 -15.71 -2.72 -2.38
CA ILE A 96 -16.37 -3.77 -1.58
C ILE A 96 -17.28 -4.57 -2.51
N ASP A 97 -16.95 -5.81 -2.81
CA ASP A 97 -17.78 -6.73 -3.57
C ASP A 97 -18.67 -7.60 -2.65
N ASP A 98 -19.66 -8.25 -3.24
CA ASP A 98 -20.60 -9.09 -2.46
C ASP A 98 -19.90 -10.33 -1.86
N SER A 99 -18.83 -10.81 -2.50
CA SER A 99 -18.04 -11.93 -1.98
C SER A 99 -17.32 -11.57 -0.67
N LEU A 100 -16.82 -10.33 -0.58
CA LEU A 100 -16.23 -9.82 0.67
C LEU A 100 -17.30 -9.66 1.76
N LEU A 101 -18.47 -9.07 1.43
CA LEU A 101 -19.56 -8.91 2.40
C LEU A 101 -20.03 -10.26 2.92
N GLN A 102 -20.19 -11.25 2.03
CA GLN A 102 -20.54 -12.62 2.41
C GLN A 102 -19.48 -13.25 3.32
N MET A 103 -18.19 -13.06 3.00
CA MET A 103 -17.11 -13.56 3.86
C MET A 103 -17.12 -12.89 5.23
N LEU A 104 -17.36 -11.58 5.31
CA LEU A 104 -17.48 -10.87 6.59
C LEU A 104 -18.69 -11.33 7.40
N GLU A 105 -19.84 -11.57 6.75
CA GLU A 105 -21.02 -12.15 7.39
C GLU A 105 -20.68 -13.50 8.05
N GLU A 106 -20.05 -14.41 7.30
CA GLU A 106 -19.63 -15.71 7.80
C GLU A 106 -18.63 -15.62 8.98
N VAL A 107 -17.71 -14.66 8.95
CA VAL A 107 -16.80 -14.38 10.07
C VAL A 107 -17.57 -14.02 11.32
N LEU A 108 -18.59 -13.15 11.19
CA LEU A 108 -19.40 -12.68 12.31
C LEU A 108 -20.39 -13.74 12.82
N GLU A 109 -20.81 -14.68 11.96
CA GLU A 109 -21.59 -15.85 12.36
C GLU A 109 -20.75 -16.82 13.21
N GLU A 110 -19.49 -17.06 12.80
CA GLU A 110 -18.58 -17.97 13.51
C GLU A 110 -18.03 -17.37 14.80
N ASN A 111 -17.85 -16.05 14.87
CA ASN A 111 -17.34 -15.37 16.06
C ASN A 111 -18.04 -14.03 16.33
N THR A 112 -18.98 -14.06 17.26
CA THR A 112 -19.75 -12.87 17.68
C THR A 112 -18.94 -11.83 18.45
N GLY A 113 -17.72 -12.16 18.86
CA GLY A 113 -16.75 -11.25 19.48
C GLY A 113 -16.01 -10.36 18.48
N ILE A 114 -16.36 -10.41 17.18
CA ILE A 114 -15.77 -9.57 16.14
C ILE A 114 -16.77 -8.47 15.75
N ALA A 115 -16.23 -7.32 15.30
CA ALA A 115 -17.00 -6.24 14.68
C ALA A 115 -16.21 -5.65 13.49
N VAL A 116 -16.92 -4.98 12.58
CA VAL A 116 -16.36 -4.44 11.35
C VAL A 116 -16.50 -2.92 11.31
N THR A 117 -15.43 -2.23 11.00
CA THR A 117 -15.41 -0.77 10.87
C THR A 117 -14.98 -0.37 9.48
N PHE A 118 -15.81 0.40 8.80
CA PHE A 118 -15.47 1.02 7.53
C PHE A 118 -15.06 2.47 7.76
N MET A 119 -13.96 2.88 7.15
CA MET A 119 -13.46 4.27 7.22
C MET A 119 -13.20 4.81 5.83
N GLY A 120 -13.84 5.90 5.48
CA GLY A 120 -13.70 6.56 4.19
C GLY A 120 -15.02 6.82 3.49
N LEU A 121 -15.05 6.74 2.16
CA LEU A 121 -16.27 7.01 1.40
C LEU A 121 -17.00 5.70 1.04
N PHE A 122 -18.11 5.47 1.70
CA PHE A 122 -19.00 4.33 1.49
C PHE A 122 -20.46 4.79 1.53
N ALA A 123 -20.88 5.50 0.48
CA ALA A 123 -22.19 6.14 0.43
C ALA A 123 -23.36 5.15 0.44
N THR A 124 -23.16 3.96 -0.13
CA THR A 124 -24.18 2.89 -0.20
C THR A 124 -24.12 1.90 0.97
N TYR A 125 -23.34 2.20 2.01
CA TYR A 125 -23.10 1.30 3.15
C TYR A 125 -24.39 0.66 3.69
N GLU A 126 -25.38 1.47 4.11
CA GLU A 126 -26.63 0.94 4.69
C GLU A 126 -27.35 -0.03 3.76
N ASN A 127 -27.42 0.30 2.46
CA ASN A 127 -28.07 -0.56 1.48
C ASN A 127 -27.30 -1.86 1.26
N ARG A 128 -25.98 -1.80 1.31
CA ARG A 128 -25.10 -2.94 1.07
C ARG A 128 -25.11 -3.93 2.24
N VAL A 129 -25.07 -3.44 3.48
CA VAL A 129 -25.03 -4.29 4.67
C VAL A 129 -26.41 -4.81 5.08
N ASN A 130 -27.51 -4.15 4.67
CA ASN A 130 -28.87 -4.53 5.04
C ASN A 130 -29.27 -5.97 4.60
N GLY A 131 -28.59 -6.53 3.61
CA GLY A 131 -28.79 -7.92 3.17
C GLY A 131 -28.04 -8.98 4.01
N TYR A 132 -27.23 -8.55 5.00
CA TYR A 132 -26.37 -9.38 5.83
C TYR A 132 -26.65 -9.12 7.29
N GLU A 133 -27.37 -10.03 7.95
CA GLU A 133 -27.92 -9.78 9.31
C GLU A 133 -26.86 -9.49 10.35
N ARG A 134 -25.80 -10.32 10.40
CA ARG A 134 -24.72 -10.14 11.38
C ARG A 134 -23.86 -8.91 11.09
N LEU A 135 -23.57 -8.69 9.82
CA LEU A 135 -22.78 -7.52 9.40
C LEU A 135 -23.53 -6.23 9.67
N HIS A 136 -24.84 -6.16 9.40
CA HIS A 136 -25.66 -5.01 9.70
C HIS A 136 -25.70 -4.68 11.21
N GLN A 137 -25.74 -5.69 12.07
CA GLN A 137 -25.75 -5.51 13.52
C GLN A 137 -24.37 -5.21 14.13
N ASN A 138 -23.30 -5.64 13.48
CA ASN A 138 -21.94 -5.61 14.02
C ASN A 138 -20.97 -4.85 13.12
N SER A 139 -21.45 -3.92 12.33
CA SER A 139 -20.58 -3.03 11.58
C SER A 139 -20.96 -1.56 11.75
N ILE A 140 -20.00 -0.67 11.48
CA ILE A 140 -20.17 0.78 11.49
C ILE A 140 -19.39 1.42 10.36
N ASN A 141 -19.97 2.44 9.73
CA ASN A 141 -19.28 3.30 8.80
C ASN A 141 -18.95 4.63 9.46
N LEU A 142 -17.67 4.84 9.77
CA LEU A 142 -17.18 6.09 10.38
C LEU A 142 -17.10 7.25 9.38
N GLY A 143 -17.33 6.98 8.08
CA GLY A 143 -17.16 7.99 7.06
C GLY A 143 -15.69 8.47 6.95
N LYS A 144 -15.54 9.67 6.38
CA LYS A 144 -14.23 10.31 6.23
C LYS A 144 -13.69 10.76 7.58
N GLN A 145 -12.47 10.31 7.91
CA GLN A 145 -11.76 10.74 9.11
C GLN A 145 -10.54 11.61 8.72
N MET A 146 -10.30 12.66 9.50
CA MET A 146 -9.19 13.59 9.27
C MET A 146 -7.88 13.08 9.86
N ASP A 147 -7.96 12.30 10.94
CA ASP A 147 -6.84 11.66 11.64
C ASP A 147 -7.01 10.15 11.58
N ALA A 148 -6.58 9.59 10.44
CA ALA A 148 -6.73 8.16 10.17
C ALA A 148 -5.90 7.30 11.15
N LEU A 149 -4.71 7.79 11.56
CA LEU A 149 -3.86 7.07 12.51
C LEU A 149 -4.56 6.91 13.87
N ALA A 150 -5.17 7.98 14.38
CA ALA A 150 -5.88 7.95 15.66
C ALA A 150 -7.10 7.01 15.65
N VAL A 151 -7.81 6.91 14.52
CA VAL A 151 -8.91 5.97 14.37
C VAL A 151 -8.38 4.53 14.23
N THR A 152 -7.32 4.34 13.45
CA THR A 152 -6.70 3.04 13.23
C THR A 152 -6.20 2.44 14.54
N GLU A 153 -5.61 3.24 15.44
CA GLU A 153 -5.15 2.82 16.76
C GLU A 153 -6.26 2.17 17.62
N CYS A 154 -7.53 2.49 17.34
CA CYS A 154 -8.68 1.90 18.04
C CYS A 154 -9.14 0.55 17.47
N CYS A 155 -8.51 0.06 16.41
CA CYS A 155 -8.85 -1.18 15.72
C CYS A 155 -7.81 -2.27 15.97
N ASP A 156 -8.14 -3.51 15.62
CA ASP A 156 -7.27 -4.66 15.92
C ASP A 156 -6.68 -5.31 14.66
N LEU A 157 -7.34 -5.25 13.51
CA LEU A 157 -6.88 -5.89 12.28
C LEU A 157 -7.28 -5.08 11.05
N TYR A 158 -6.32 -4.79 10.19
CA TYR A 158 -6.61 -4.20 8.89
C TYR A 158 -6.97 -5.28 7.87
N VAL A 159 -8.11 -5.12 7.20
CA VAL A 159 -8.60 -6.05 6.16
C VAL A 159 -8.73 -5.29 4.84
N ASN A 160 -8.07 -5.78 3.78
CA ASN A 160 -8.13 -5.13 2.48
C ASN A 160 -8.99 -5.92 1.48
N PRO A 161 -9.98 -5.26 0.83
CA PRO A 161 -10.73 -5.87 -0.26
C PRO A 161 -9.84 -6.16 -1.47
N LYS A 162 -10.35 -6.94 -2.44
CA LYS A 162 -9.65 -7.18 -3.71
C LYS A 162 -9.65 -5.90 -4.56
N ARG A 163 -8.58 -5.14 -4.50
CA ARG A 163 -8.42 -3.87 -5.22
C ARG A 163 -6.97 -3.57 -5.56
N SER A 164 -6.73 -2.56 -6.40
CA SER A 164 -5.37 -2.13 -6.76
C SER A 164 -4.74 -1.18 -5.75
N GLY A 165 -5.53 -0.50 -4.93
CA GLY A 165 -5.08 0.49 -3.95
C GLY A 165 -4.96 -0.04 -2.53
N GLY A 166 -4.78 0.87 -1.56
CA GLY A 166 -4.73 0.56 -0.13
C GLY A 166 -3.33 0.56 0.48
N GLY A 167 -2.28 0.88 -0.30
CA GLY A 167 -0.91 0.89 0.19
C GLY A 167 -0.68 1.84 1.37
N SER A 168 -1.18 3.07 1.30
CA SER A 168 -1.04 4.05 2.40
C SER A 168 -1.77 3.59 3.66
N SER A 169 -3.02 3.15 3.53
CA SER A 169 -3.82 2.76 4.69
C SER A 169 -3.33 1.50 5.39
N VAL A 170 -2.81 0.51 4.64
CA VAL A 170 -2.17 -0.64 5.29
C VAL A 170 -0.88 -0.22 5.99
N SER A 171 -0.09 0.68 5.38
CA SER A 171 1.14 1.18 6.01
C SER A 171 0.85 1.93 7.31
N GLU A 172 -0.24 2.70 7.38
CA GLU A 172 -0.72 3.34 8.60
C GLU A 172 -1.11 2.32 9.68
N ALA A 173 -1.79 1.23 9.31
CA ALA A 173 -2.12 0.15 10.24
C ALA A 173 -0.85 -0.55 10.78
N LEU A 174 0.07 -0.92 9.90
CA LEU A 174 1.35 -1.53 10.29
C LEU A 174 2.18 -0.60 11.20
N TYR A 175 2.14 0.70 10.94
CA TYR A 175 2.83 1.70 11.77
C TYR A 175 2.27 1.75 13.19
N GLN A 176 0.96 1.61 13.35
CA GLN A 176 0.32 1.45 14.66
C GLN A 176 0.56 0.07 15.29
N GLY A 177 1.24 -0.82 14.59
CA GLY A 177 1.48 -2.20 15.05
C GLY A 177 0.27 -3.11 14.89
N ILE A 178 -0.67 -2.72 14.04
CA ILE A 178 -1.88 -3.49 13.74
C ILE A 178 -1.58 -4.38 12.54
N PRO A 179 -1.72 -5.71 12.68
CA PRO A 179 -1.53 -6.63 11.57
C PRO A 179 -2.51 -6.38 10.43
N ALA A 180 -2.20 -6.94 9.27
CA ALA A 180 -3.04 -6.83 8.09
C ALA A 180 -3.43 -8.22 7.56
N VAL A 181 -4.51 -8.27 6.78
CA VAL A 181 -4.86 -9.39 5.92
C VAL A 181 -5.18 -8.85 4.54
N THR A 182 -4.42 -9.28 3.53
CA THR A 182 -4.55 -8.79 2.17
C THR A 182 -4.48 -9.93 1.16
N LEU A 183 -5.03 -9.72 -0.02
CA LEU A 183 -4.76 -10.58 -1.17
C LEU A 183 -3.45 -10.14 -1.84
N PRO A 184 -2.73 -11.01 -2.57
CA PRO A 184 -1.46 -10.68 -3.22
C PRO A 184 -1.66 -9.86 -4.50
N VAL A 185 -2.42 -8.78 -4.41
CA VAL A 185 -2.76 -7.90 -5.54
C VAL A 185 -2.69 -6.44 -5.14
N GLY A 186 -2.30 -5.60 -6.10
CA GLY A 186 -2.27 -4.14 -5.95
C GLY A 186 -1.20 -3.61 -5.00
N ASP A 187 -1.26 -2.32 -4.75
CA ASP A 187 -0.29 -1.57 -3.95
C ASP A 187 -0.25 -2.07 -2.49
N VAL A 188 -1.41 -2.48 -1.97
CA VAL A 188 -1.52 -2.98 -0.61
C VAL A 188 -0.67 -4.22 -0.37
N SER A 189 -0.61 -5.13 -1.35
CA SER A 189 0.18 -6.36 -1.20
C SER A 189 1.67 -6.07 -1.11
N VAL A 190 2.16 -5.13 -1.92
CA VAL A 190 3.56 -4.71 -1.89
C VAL A 190 3.88 -4.02 -0.56
N ALA A 191 3.03 -3.09 -0.13
CA ALA A 191 3.21 -2.37 1.13
C ALA A 191 3.16 -3.31 2.34
N ALA A 192 2.16 -4.18 2.43
CA ALA A 192 2.04 -5.12 3.53
C ALA A 192 3.19 -6.13 3.60
N GLY A 193 3.60 -6.66 2.45
CA GLY A 193 4.57 -7.75 2.38
C GLY A 193 3.94 -9.14 2.52
N ALA A 194 4.72 -10.17 2.14
CA ALA A 194 4.24 -11.54 2.00
C ALA A 194 3.72 -12.17 3.30
N ASP A 195 4.18 -11.71 4.45
CA ASP A 195 3.74 -12.20 5.77
C ASP A 195 2.25 -11.94 6.04
N PHE A 196 1.62 -11.01 5.30
CA PHE A 196 0.23 -10.59 5.46
C PHE A 196 -0.66 -11.00 4.29
N TRP A 197 -0.19 -11.86 3.37
CA TRP A 197 -0.95 -12.30 2.21
C TRP A 197 -1.73 -13.59 2.48
N VAL A 198 -2.89 -13.66 1.85
CA VAL A 198 -3.71 -14.88 1.74
C VAL A 198 -4.13 -15.09 0.30
N SER A 199 -4.41 -16.33 -0.08
CA SER A 199 -4.72 -16.70 -1.46
C SER A 199 -6.08 -16.16 -1.96
N ASP A 200 -7.07 -16.13 -1.06
CA ASP A 200 -8.47 -15.88 -1.38
C ASP A 200 -9.27 -15.48 -0.12
N TYR A 201 -10.55 -15.20 -0.29
CA TYR A 201 -11.42 -14.82 0.81
C TYR A 201 -11.68 -15.96 1.82
N SER A 202 -11.61 -17.24 1.41
CA SER A 202 -11.73 -18.36 2.33
C SER A 202 -10.55 -18.41 3.29
N ALA A 203 -9.33 -18.27 2.76
CA ALA A 203 -8.13 -18.18 3.57
C ALA A 203 -8.11 -16.88 4.42
N MET A 204 -8.67 -15.78 3.91
CA MET A 204 -8.83 -14.52 4.64
C MET A 204 -9.73 -14.70 5.87
N LYS A 205 -10.88 -15.38 5.72
CA LYS A 205 -11.78 -15.72 6.82
C LYS A 205 -11.06 -16.50 7.91
N GLN A 206 -10.38 -17.58 7.55
CA GLN A 206 -9.65 -18.40 8.51
C GLN A 206 -8.58 -17.61 9.27
N LEU A 207 -7.86 -16.76 8.56
CA LEU A 207 -6.82 -15.94 9.17
C LEU A 207 -7.39 -14.85 10.10
N ILE A 208 -8.51 -14.22 9.75
CA ILE A 208 -9.23 -13.27 10.63
C ILE A 208 -9.66 -13.95 11.92
N LEU A 209 -10.29 -15.13 11.84
CA LEU A 209 -10.73 -15.89 13.02
C LEU A 209 -9.53 -16.27 13.90
N ARG A 210 -8.41 -16.63 13.29
CA ARG A 210 -7.18 -16.93 14.00
C ARG A 210 -6.63 -15.73 14.75
N TYR A 211 -6.57 -14.55 14.11
CA TYR A 211 -6.15 -13.31 14.76
C TYR A 211 -7.03 -12.98 15.97
N ALA A 212 -8.34 -13.18 15.86
CA ALA A 212 -9.28 -12.87 16.93
C ALA A 212 -9.23 -13.85 18.11
N THR A 213 -8.71 -15.07 17.92
CA THR A 213 -8.77 -16.14 18.94
C THR A 213 -7.42 -16.55 19.48
N GLU A 214 -6.34 -16.40 18.71
CA GLU A 214 -4.99 -16.81 19.09
C GLU A 214 -4.11 -15.60 19.47
N LYS A 215 -4.15 -15.20 20.74
CA LYS A 215 -3.40 -14.02 21.21
C LYS A 215 -1.89 -14.08 20.89
N GLU A 216 -1.26 -15.23 21.09
CA GLU A 216 0.18 -15.38 20.81
C GLU A 216 0.50 -15.23 19.31
N PHE A 217 -0.40 -15.67 18.46
CA PHE A 217 -0.28 -15.46 17.02
C PHE A 217 -0.41 -13.98 16.70
N TYR A 218 -1.44 -13.31 17.22
CA TYR A 218 -1.64 -11.87 17.05
C TYR A 218 -0.41 -11.06 17.48
N ASP A 219 0.11 -11.32 18.69
CA ASP A 219 1.26 -10.59 19.24
C ASP A 219 2.51 -10.73 18.36
N ARG A 220 2.78 -11.93 17.80
CA ARG A 220 3.88 -12.13 16.84
C ARG A 220 3.68 -11.33 15.57
N MET A 221 2.47 -11.33 15.02
CA MET A 221 2.16 -10.60 13.78
C MET A 221 2.18 -9.09 14.00
N ALA A 222 1.81 -8.60 15.18
CA ALA A 222 1.93 -7.19 15.56
C ALA A 222 3.40 -6.71 15.59
N VAL A 223 4.31 -7.57 16.05
CA VAL A 223 5.76 -7.30 15.99
C VAL A 223 6.25 -7.22 14.53
N LEU A 224 5.80 -8.15 13.69
CA LEU A 224 6.13 -8.13 12.24
C LEU A 224 5.56 -6.88 11.55
N ALA A 225 4.34 -6.46 11.92
CA ALA A 225 3.71 -5.25 11.43
C ALA A 225 4.58 -4.00 11.69
N ARG A 226 5.03 -3.82 12.93
CA ARG A 226 5.92 -2.70 13.31
C ARG A 226 7.24 -2.74 12.55
N LYS A 227 7.86 -3.91 12.46
CA LYS A 227 9.10 -4.09 11.70
C LYS A 227 8.92 -3.72 10.23
N ARG A 228 7.82 -4.15 9.61
CA ARG A 228 7.50 -3.79 8.22
C ARG A 228 7.29 -2.29 8.05
N ALA A 229 6.61 -1.64 9.00
CA ALA A 229 6.41 -0.20 8.98
C ALA A 229 7.74 0.58 9.04
N GLU A 230 8.70 0.14 9.85
CA GLU A 230 10.03 0.77 9.91
C GLU A 230 10.73 0.76 8.55
N GLU A 231 10.61 -0.33 7.79
CA GLU A 231 11.13 -0.41 6.42
C GLU A 231 10.41 0.58 5.47
N LEU A 232 9.10 0.76 5.64
CA LEU A 232 8.27 1.60 4.78
C LEU A 232 8.44 3.11 5.01
N ILE A 233 8.95 3.55 6.15
CA ILE A 233 9.12 4.98 6.48
C ILE A 233 10.53 5.50 6.24
N ASP A 234 11.50 4.65 5.97
CA ASP A 234 12.90 5.07 5.75
C ASP A 234 13.15 5.60 4.34
N SER A 235 12.39 6.62 3.96
CA SER A 235 12.48 7.25 2.64
C SER A 235 13.89 7.80 2.35
N LYS A 236 14.53 8.37 3.37
CA LYS A 236 15.85 9.01 3.21
C LYS A 236 16.91 8.01 2.77
N THR A 237 16.97 6.85 3.41
CA THR A 237 17.96 5.82 3.08
C THR A 237 17.63 5.16 1.74
N LEU A 238 16.38 4.75 1.54
CA LEU A 238 15.98 4.00 0.36
C LEU A 238 16.04 4.82 -0.93
N PHE A 239 15.39 5.99 -0.95
CA PHE A 239 15.45 6.89 -2.11
C PHE A 239 16.85 7.50 -2.30
N GLY A 240 17.48 7.92 -1.22
CA GLY A 240 18.83 8.49 -1.27
C GLY A 240 19.84 7.53 -1.87
N LYS A 241 19.76 6.24 -1.56
CA LYS A 241 20.62 5.21 -2.14
C LYS A 241 20.44 5.12 -3.66
N SER A 242 19.20 5.02 -4.15
CA SER A 242 18.90 4.93 -5.58
C SER A 242 19.30 6.19 -6.34
N ILE A 243 19.06 7.37 -5.77
CA ILE A 243 19.49 8.65 -6.36
C ILE A 243 21.02 8.72 -6.44
N CYS A 244 21.74 8.35 -5.39
CA CYS A 244 23.21 8.31 -5.41
C CYS A 244 23.77 7.32 -6.44
N GLU A 245 23.12 6.20 -6.68
CA GLU A 245 23.50 5.25 -7.74
C GLU A 245 23.32 5.89 -9.12
N ILE A 246 22.17 6.51 -9.38
CA ILE A 246 21.91 7.25 -10.65
C ILE A 246 22.93 8.37 -10.86
N GLU A 247 23.24 9.17 -9.84
CA GLU A 247 24.24 10.22 -9.93
C GLU A 247 25.64 9.70 -10.30
N LYS A 248 26.04 8.57 -9.74
CA LYS A 248 27.33 7.93 -10.08
C LYS A 248 27.36 7.48 -11.53
N GLU A 249 26.28 6.90 -12.03
CA GLU A 249 26.16 6.49 -13.44
C GLU A 249 26.24 7.68 -14.38
N LEU A 250 25.50 8.74 -14.11
CA LEU A 250 25.52 9.99 -14.89
C LEU A 250 26.91 10.63 -14.92
N LYS A 251 27.63 10.65 -13.81
CA LYS A 251 29.00 11.17 -13.74
C LYS A 251 29.95 10.35 -14.60
N LYS A 252 29.78 9.01 -14.58
CA LYS A 252 30.59 8.10 -15.40
C LYS A 252 30.31 8.29 -16.89
N GLU A 253 29.06 8.40 -17.30
CA GLU A 253 28.66 8.63 -18.68
C GLU A 253 29.19 9.98 -19.21
N LYS A 254 29.05 11.07 -18.45
CA LYS A 254 29.63 12.37 -18.79
C LYS A 254 31.15 12.31 -18.95
N GLY A 255 31.85 11.58 -18.08
CA GLY A 255 33.27 11.34 -18.18
C GLY A 255 33.68 10.65 -19.50
N HIS A 256 32.94 9.64 -19.92
CA HIS A 256 33.15 8.92 -21.17
C HIS A 256 32.89 9.81 -22.39
N ILE A 257 31.84 10.64 -22.37
CA ILE A 257 31.54 11.59 -23.48
C ILE A 257 32.65 12.63 -23.62
N ILE A 258 33.13 13.19 -22.52
CA ILE A 258 34.24 14.18 -22.54
C ILE A 258 35.52 13.52 -23.03
N ALA A 259 35.84 12.31 -22.61
CA ALA A 259 37.04 11.59 -23.09
C ALA A 259 36.97 11.29 -24.58
N ALA A 260 35.81 10.82 -25.07
CA ALA A 260 35.61 10.55 -26.49
C ALA A 260 35.64 11.82 -27.37
N ALA A 261 35.12 12.95 -26.86
CA ALA A 261 35.22 14.26 -27.56
C ALA A 261 36.67 14.72 -27.69
N LYS A 262 37.46 14.65 -26.62
CA LYS A 262 38.88 15.00 -26.64
C LYS A 262 39.72 14.11 -27.56
N GLN A 263 39.34 12.83 -27.69
CA GLN A 263 40.03 11.92 -28.59
C GLN A 263 39.82 12.28 -30.07
N LYS A 264 38.59 12.70 -30.42
CA LYS A 264 38.24 13.20 -31.77
C LYS A 264 38.85 14.56 -32.13
N GLU A 265 39.17 15.39 -31.16
CA GLU A 265 39.87 16.67 -31.39
C GLU A 265 41.37 16.48 -31.61
N ASN A 266 41.94 15.33 -31.26
CA ASN A 266 43.36 15.00 -31.42
C ASN A 266 43.65 14.08 -32.63
N GLU A 267 42.63 13.65 -33.36
CA GLU A 267 42.70 12.95 -34.66
C GLU A 267 42.51 13.94 -35.83
#